data_32e51df3a94ab5f34c7fbbdce3033909
#
_entry.id   32e51df3a94ab5f34c7fbbdce3033909
#
_cell.length_a   1.000
_cell.length_b   1.000
_cell.length_c   1.000
_cell.angle_alpha   90.00
_cell.angle_beta   90.00
_cell.angle_gamma   90.00
#
_symmetry.space_group_name_H-M   'P 1'
#
loop_
_entity.id
_entity.type
_entity.pdbx_description
1 polymer ?
#
loop_
_entity_poly.entity_id
_entity_poly.type
_entity_poly.pdbx_seq_one_letter_code
_entity_poly.pdbx_strand_id
1 'polypeptide(L)'
;MEKQVPSCDILLTDTRYLAPDMTVVSGKTIAIVNGRILEIVDAGERTYQAKTVLRGEHLLWMPGLIDGHLHTSQQLLRGRLLDEKPVIWKRVNVPFESRLTPETSRLSAQLAAMEMISCGTTGFVDAGGKYPEEFARVYESCGLRGRLSVMTNDNPNAPESLRAPSVPEAVARLRAMKDALSGRMKPIYSVTTPTAVSEGLLRAVFQAAAEDGVPVETHMNEYASEVTEFIERYGSRPFTWLEEEGLLAAPLVAPHCIFLSQEEMDVLARRDVRVTHCPFSNCGKGVPPTPQLLQAGIPVGLGTDGSAHGGLDLFREMRLFRGVMNVTRGVAEANSSIMPAQTLLRMATQGGAAALLEPETGAIRPGNLADLIAVDIDAPHLWPTQNLVHTLVESASGADVRHSIIDGALVMKDRELLTLDADRIRREAELLFEKNPWLCHW
;
A
#
# COMPACT_ATOMS: atom_id res chain seq x y z
N MET A 1 18.21 44.83 12.99
CA MET A 1 17.67 44.01 11.89
C MET A 1 16.46 43.25 12.45
N GLU A 2 15.26 43.66 12.08
CA GLU A 2 14.08 42.86 12.39
C GLU A 2 14.28 41.47 11.78
N LYS A 3 14.22 40.43 12.62
CA LYS A 3 14.26 39.04 12.10
C LYS A 3 13.00 38.84 11.24
N GLN A 4 13.20 38.70 9.95
CA GLN A 4 12.08 38.42 9.01
C GLN A 4 11.37 37.14 9.47
N VAL A 5 10.07 37.24 9.72
CA VAL A 5 9.25 36.08 10.09
C VAL A 5 9.24 35.11 8.93
N PRO A 6 9.69 33.86 9.11
CA PRO A 6 9.69 32.87 8.02
C PRO A 6 8.27 32.54 7.55
N SER A 7 8.11 32.35 6.24
CA SER A 7 6.84 31.93 5.66
C SER A 7 6.78 30.41 5.52
N CYS A 8 5.58 29.83 5.66
CA CYS A 8 5.33 28.42 5.38
C CYS A 8 3.95 28.22 4.70
N ASP A 9 3.78 27.08 4.06
CA ASP A 9 2.51 26.77 3.40
C ASP A 9 1.50 26.27 4.43
N ILE A 10 1.89 25.31 5.26
CA ILE A 10 1.07 24.77 6.35
C ILE A 10 1.87 24.84 7.65
N LEU A 11 1.21 25.28 8.71
CA LEU A 11 1.72 25.26 10.07
C LEU A 11 0.83 24.38 10.94
N LEU A 12 1.41 23.34 11.52
CA LEU A 12 0.76 22.52 12.52
C LEU A 12 1.20 23.05 13.90
N THR A 13 0.23 23.54 14.71
CA THR A 13 0.52 24.13 16.03
C THR A 13 0.02 23.26 17.16
N ASP A 14 0.64 23.36 18.31
CA ASP A 14 0.29 22.60 19.51
C ASP A 14 0.17 21.09 19.25
N THR A 15 1.13 20.57 18.44
CA THR A 15 1.03 19.22 17.93
C THR A 15 1.47 18.17 18.95
N ARG A 16 0.78 17.04 18.86
CA ARG A 16 1.27 15.75 19.30
C ARG A 16 1.52 14.91 18.07
N TYR A 17 2.70 14.31 17.94
CA TYR A 17 3.04 13.55 16.75
C TYR A 17 3.79 12.25 17.05
N LEU A 18 3.66 11.27 16.15
CA LEU A 18 4.40 10.01 16.16
C LEU A 18 5.78 10.23 15.56
N ALA A 19 6.81 10.15 16.41
CA ALA A 19 8.20 10.31 16.00
C ALA A 19 8.71 9.07 15.21
N PRO A 20 9.84 9.18 14.49
CA PRO A 20 10.36 8.08 13.66
C PRO A 20 10.69 6.78 14.40
N ASP A 21 10.93 6.84 15.71
CA ASP A 21 11.14 5.70 16.59
C ASP A 21 9.83 5.09 17.13
N MET A 22 8.68 5.62 16.68
CA MET A 22 7.33 5.26 17.11
C MET A 22 7.01 5.69 18.55
N THR A 23 7.69 6.69 19.09
CA THR A 23 7.30 7.36 20.34
C THR A 23 6.38 8.56 20.05
N VAL A 24 5.57 8.94 21.02
CA VAL A 24 4.70 10.11 20.91
C VAL A 24 5.36 11.31 21.55
N VAL A 25 5.57 12.35 20.74
CA VAL A 25 6.15 13.64 21.18
C VAL A 25 5.05 14.71 21.16
N SER A 26 4.98 15.54 22.22
CA SER A 26 3.97 16.59 22.36
C SER A 26 4.59 17.99 22.46
N GLY A 27 3.76 19.02 22.30
CA GLY A 27 4.18 20.42 22.49
C GLY A 27 5.10 20.92 21.38
N LYS A 28 4.89 20.47 20.14
CA LYS A 28 5.69 20.86 18.98
C LYS A 28 4.88 21.68 17.98
N THR A 29 5.60 22.46 17.20
CA THR A 29 5.11 23.13 15.99
C THR A 29 5.86 22.54 14.79
N ILE A 30 5.13 22.17 13.73
CA ILE A 30 5.70 21.62 12.50
C ILE A 30 5.39 22.58 11.36
N ALA A 31 6.44 23.09 10.70
CA ALA A 31 6.32 23.96 9.53
C ALA A 31 6.54 23.16 8.24
N ILE A 32 5.66 23.33 7.27
CA ILE A 32 5.69 22.66 5.96
C ILE A 32 5.84 23.72 4.87
N VAL A 33 6.81 23.51 3.97
CA VAL A 33 7.11 24.39 2.84
C VAL A 33 7.42 23.55 1.61
N ASN A 34 6.80 23.89 0.47
CA ASN A 34 7.06 23.23 -0.82
C ASN A 34 6.99 21.71 -0.74
N GLY A 35 5.95 21.19 -0.10
CA GLY A 35 5.72 19.75 0.02
C GLY A 35 6.58 19.03 1.05
N ARG A 36 7.45 19.73 1.79
CA ARG A 36 8.38 19.12 2.75
C ARG A 36 8.23 19.67 4.15
N ILE A 37 8.56 18.85 5.13
CA ILE A 37 8.70 19.26 6.51
C ILE A 37 9.97 20.12 6.62
N LEU A 38 9.80 21.42 6.84
CA LEU A 38 10.91 22.34 6.97
C LEU A 38 11.64 22.14 8.30
N GLU A 39 10.90 22.21 9.39
CA GLU A 39 11.44 22.08 10.75
C GLU A 39 10.35 21.67 11.75
N ILE A 40 10.80 21.16 12.88
CA ILE A 40 9.98 20.79 14.05
C ILE A 40 10.61 21.48 15.25
N VAL A 41 9.87 22.42 15.88
CA VAL A 41 10.34 23.24 16.99
C VAL A 41 9.42 23.14 18.19
N ASP A 42 9.83 23.63 19.34
CA ASP A 42 8.94 23.70 20.50
C ASP A 42 7.80 24.69 20.27
N ALA A 43 6.64 24.42 20.83
CA ALA A 43 5.48 25.31 20.71
C ALA A 43 5.82 26.68 21.28
N GLY A 44 5.60 27.74 20.49
CA GLY A 44 5.92 29.11 20.87
C GLY A 44 7.39 29.53 20.68
N GLU A 45 8.30 28.63 20.35
CA GLU A 45 9.72 28.96 20.13
C GLU A 45 9.93 29.89 18.94
N ARG A 46 9.11 29.73 17.88
CA ARG A 46 9.23 30.49 16.63
C ARG A 46 7.87 30.88 16.07
N THR A 47 7.78 32.08 15.51
CA THR A 47 6.59 32.57 14.80
C THR A 47 6.76 32.38 13.31
N TYR A 48 5.68 32.02 12.63
CA TYR A 48 5.62 31.82 11.18
C TYR A 48 4.50 32.61 10.55
N GLN A 49 4.68 33.04 9.31
CA GLN A 49 3.60 33.50 8.46
C GLN A 49 3.13 32.32 7.61
N ALA A 50 2.02 31.69 8.01
CA ALA A 50 1.49 30.50 7.36
C ALA A 50 0.30 30.83 6.46
N LYS A 51 0.19 30.14 5.31
CA LYS A 51 -1.01 30.20 4.46
C LYS A 51 -2.18 29.44 5.10
N THR A 52 -1.88 28.31 5.74
CA THR A 52 -2.85 27.47 6.45
C THR A 52 -2.32 27.11 7.82
N VAL A 53 -3.16 27.22 8.84
CA VAL A 53 -2.82 26.80 10.21
C VAL A 53 -3.80 25.70 10.62
N LEU A 54 -3.25 24.56 11.08
CA LEU A 54 -4.01 23.46 11.66
C LEU A 54 -3.59 23.30 13.11
N ARG A 55 -4.57 23.33 14.02
CA ARG A 55 -4.31 23.14 15.45
C ARG A 55 -4.30 21.66 15.79
N GLY A 56 -3.36 21.25 16.63
CA GLY A 56 -3.16 19.86 17.01
C GLY A 56 -3.96 19.43 18.26
N GLU A 57 -4.84 20.30 18.80
CA GLU A 57 -5.68 19.94 19.94
C GLU A 57 -6.51 18.70 19.61
N HIS A 58 -6.47 17.69 20.50
CA HIS A 58 -7.20 16.41 20.35
C HIS A 58 -6.77 15.54 19.16
N LEU A 59 -5.68 15.90 18.46
CA LEU A 59 -5.15 15.17 17.33
C LEU A 59 -3.78 14.56 17.61
N LEU A 60 -3.55 13.39 17.05
CA LEU A 60 -2.22 12.81 16.88
C LEU A 60 -1.82 12.90 15.40
N TRP A 61 -0.79 13.67 15.11
CA TRP A 61 -0.18 13.69 13.79
C TRP A 61 0.75 12.49 13.62
N MET A 62 0.65 11.79 12.52
CA MET A 62 1.52 10.68 12.19
C MET A 62 1.86 10.67 10.71
N PRO A 63 2.91 9.95 10.29
CA PRO A 63 3.14 9.74 8.86
C PRO A 63 1.89 9.15 8.23
N GLY A 64 1.59 9.53 7.01
CA GLY A 64 0.57 8.87 6.23
C GLY A 64 0.84 7.38 6.14
N LEU A 65 -0.21 6.58 6.19
CA LEU A 65 -0.12 5.14 6.01
C LEU A 65 0.22 4.85 4.55
N ILE A 66 0.99 3.79 4.32
CA ILE A 66 1.40 3.38 2.98
C ILE A 66 1.00 1.94 2.75
N ASP A 67 0.11 1.74 1.79
CA ASP A 67 -0.37 0.43 1.38
C ASP A 67 0.63 -0.20 0.41
N GLY A 68 1.41 -1.15 0.88
CA GLY A 68 2.49 -1.76 0.11
C GLY A 68 2.03 -2.72 -0.99
N HIS A 69 0.74 -3.05 -1.06
CA HIS A 69 0.16 -3.90 -2.09
C HIS A 69 -1.36 -3.82 -2.10
N LEU A 70 -1.93 -3.40 -3.21
CA LEU A 70 -3.37 -3.39 -3.44
C LEU A 70 -3.74 -3.68 -4.91
N HIS A 71 -5.03 -3.90 -5.15
CA HIS A 71 -5.61 -4.05 -6.48
C HIS A 71 -6.73 -3.03 -6.69
N THR A 72 -6.43 -1.92 -7.36
CA THR A 72 -7.42 -0.88 -7.71
C THR A 72 -8.62 -1.43 -8.48
N SER A 73 -8.39 -2.42 -9.34
CA SER A 73 -9.43 -3.02 -10.19
C SER A 73 -10.56 -3.71 -9.42
N GLN A 74 -10.37 -4.04 -8.13
CA GLN A 74 -11.27 -4.91 -7.37
C GLN A 74 -12.28 -4.18 -6.47
N GLN A 75 -12.33 -2.85 -6.46
CA GLN A 75 -13.28 -2.09 -5.62
C GLN A 75 -14.75 -2.45 -5.88
N LEU A 76 -15.09 -2.74 -7.13
CA LEU A 76 -16.45 -3.09 -7.51
C LEU A 76 -16.85 -4.54 -7.15
N LEU A 77 -15.91 -5.35 -6.62
CA LEU A 77 -16.17 -6.70 -6.08
C LEU A 77 -16.49 -6.70 -4.58
N ARG A 78 -16.54 -5.56 -3.93
CA ARG A 78 -16.76 -5.48 -2.48
C ARG A 78 -17.99 -6.25 -2.02
N GLY A 79 -17.82 -7.06 -0.97
CA GLY A 79 -18.87 -7.87 -0.36
C GLY A 79 -19.19 -9.18 -1.09
N ARG A 80 -18.38 -9.61 -2.08
CA ARG A 80 -18.67 -10.79 -2.90
C ARG A 80 -17.73 -11.98 -2.70
N LEU A 81 -16.65 -11.79 -1.93
CA LEU A 81 -15.61 -12.83 -1.82
C LEU A 81 -15.66 -13.62 -0.51
N LEU A 82 -16.48 -13.20 0.47
CA LEU A 82 -16.38 -13.69 1.84
C LEU A 82 -16.49 -15.22 1.97
N ASP A 83 -17.44 -15.82 1.27
CA ASP A 83 -17.72 -17.27 1.36
C ASP A 83 -17.24 -18.03 0.12
N GLU A 84 -16.38 -17.42 -0.71
CA GLU A 84 -15.89 -18.05 -1.91
C GLU A 84 -14.82 -19.13 -1.63
N LYS A 85 -14.87 -20.20 -2.45
CA LYS A 85 -13.89 -21.30 -2.33
C LYS A 85 -12.54 -20.90 -2.91
N PRO A 86 -11.43 -21.44 -2.41
CA PRO A 86 -10.10 -21.29 -3.02
C PRO A 86 -10.07 -21.88 -4.47
N VAL A 87 -9.25 -21.42 -5.38
CA VAL A 87 -8.39 -20.24 -5.37
C VAL A 87 -9.21 -19.07 -5.88
N ILE A 88 -9.49 -18.08 -5.00
CA ILE A 88 -10.47 -17.01 -5.29
C ILE A 88 -10.05 -16.20 -6.52
N TRP A 89 -8.79 -15.79 -6.62
CA TRP A 89 -8.35 -14.94 -7.72
C TRP A 89 -8.54 -15.59 -9.10
N LYS A 90 -8.30 -16.91 -9.25
CA LYS A 90 -8.54 -17.65 -10.50
C LYS A 90 -10.03 -17.72 -10.84
N ARG A 91 -10.89 -17.89 -9.84
CA ARG A 91 -12.33 -18.19 -10.02
C ARG A 91 -13.19 -16.94 -10.09
N VAL A 92 -12.81 -15.86 -9.41
CA VAL A 92 -13.64 -14.66 -9.28
C VAL A 92 -12.92 -13.42 -9.81
N ASN A 93 -11.72 -13.09 -9.29
CA ASN A 93 -11.08 -11.79 -9.59
C ASN A 93 -10.70 -11.69 -11.07
N VAL A 94 -9.98 -12.66 -11.63
CA VAL A 94 -9.55 -12.64 -13.04
C VAL A 94 -10.74 -12.62 -14.02
N PRO A 95 -11.79 -13.47 -13.88
CA PRO A 95 -13.00 -13.36 -14.70
C PRO A 95 -13.70 -12.00 -14.58
N PHE A 96 -13.77 -11.42 -13.37
CA PHE A 96 -14.34 -10.10 -13.17
C PHE A 96 -13.53 -9.01 -13.88
N GLU A 97 -12.23 -8.97 -13.66
CA GLU A 97 -11.31 -7.97 -14.22
C GLU A 97 -11.29 -8.02 -15.75
N SER A 98 -11.49 -9.22 -16.35
CA SER A 98 -11.58 -9.37 -17.79
C SER A 98 -12.73 -8.58 -18.44
N ARG A 99 -13.78 -8.27 -17.68
CA ARG A 99 -14.97 -7.54 -18.12
C ARG A 99 -14.89 -6.05 -17.88
N LEU A 100 -13.87 -5.58 -17.16
CA LEU A 100 -13.70 -4.15 -16.90
C LEU A 100 -13.51 -3.37 -18.20
N THR A 101 -14.07 -2.17 -18.22
CA THR A 101 -13.95 -1.15 -19.26
C THR A 101 -13.17 0.05 -18.71
N PRO A 102 -12.70 0.98 -19.54
CA PRO A 102 -12.09 2.21 -19.04
C PRO A 102 -12.98 2.95 -18.02
N GLU A 103 -14.30 2.99 -18.26
CA GLU A 103 -15.26 3.67 -17.39
C GLU A 103 -15.36 2.96 -16.01
N THR A 104 -15.50 1.63 -15.97
CA THR A 104 -15.54 0.87 -14.71
C THR A 104 -14.21 0.90 -13.98
N SER A 105 -13.10 0.90 -14.70
CA SER A 105 -11.75 1.02 -14.13
C SER A 105 -11.55 2.39 -13.49
N ARG A 106 -11.96 3.48 -14.16
CA ARG A 106 -11.93 4.83 -13.58
C ARG A 106 -12.76 4.93 -12.31
N LEU A 107 -14.01 4.41 -12.32
CA LEU A 107 -14.84 4.39 -11.12
C LEU A 107 -14.20 3.60 -9.98
N SER A 108 -13.62 2.43 -10.29
CA SER A 108 -12.89 1.63 -9.29
C SER A 108 -11.77 2.43 -8.64
N ALA A 109 -10.97 3.15 -9.43
CA ALA A 109 -9.91 4.02 -8.92
C ALA A 109 -10.45 5.20 -8.09
N GLN A 110 -11.57 5.82 -8.49
CA GLN A 110 -12.19 6.90 -7.71
C GLN A 110 -12.66 6.41 -6.35
N LEU A 111 -13.31 5.23 -6.29
CA LEU A 111 -13.74 4.62 -5.03
C LEU A 111 -12.54 4.22 -4.15
N ALA A 112 -11.49 3.67 -4.74
CA ALA A 112 -10.26 3.35 -4.03
C ALA A 112 -9.60 4.62 -3.46
N ALA A 113 -9.48 5.68 -4.24
CA ALA A 113 -8.90 6.96 -3.80
C ALA A 113 -9.70 7.58 -2.65
N MET A 114 -11.03 7.57 -2.73
CA MET A 114 -11.90 8.05 -1.65
C MET A 114 -11.64 7.30 -0.35
N GLU A 115 -11.58 5.97 -0.41
CA GLU A 115 -11.34 5.14 0.77
C GLU A 115 -9.93 5.31 1.32
N MET A 116 -8.89 5.24 0.46
CA MET A 116 -7.51 5.44 0.87
C MET A 116 -7.30 6.76 1.60
N ILE A 117 -7.71 7.88 1.01
CA ILE A 117 -7.57 9.21 1.64
C ILE A 117 -8.35 9.28 2.95
N SER A 118 -9.58 8.74 2.97
CA SER A 118 -10.44 8.74 4.15
C SER A 118 -9.91 7.85 5.28
N CYS A 119 -9.14 6.81 4.96
CA CYS A 119 -8.51 5.91 5.94
C CYS A 119 -7.06 6.30 6.25
N GLY A 120 -6.56 7.42 5.69
CA GLY A 120 -5.23 7.93 5.99
C GLY A 120 -4.10 7.30 5.19
N THR A 121 -4.40 6.56 4.14
CA THR A 121 -3.40 6.08 3.18
C THR A 121 -3.00 7.23 2.26
N THR A 122 -1.70 7.55 2.23
CA THR A 122 -1.12 8.63 1.43
C THR A 122 -0.28 8.12 0.27
N GLY A 123 0.17 6.88 0.36
CA GLY A 123 0.97 6.22 -0.67
C GLY A 123 0.57 4.75 -0.82
N PHE A 124 0.81 4.18 -2.02
CA PHE A 124 0.44 2.79 -2.30
C PHE A 124 1.27 2.17 -3.43
N VAL A 125 1.24 0.82 -3.50
CA VAL A 125 1.74 0.02 -4.63
C VAL A 125 0.58 -0.79 -5.19
N ASP A 126 0.28 -0.60 -6.47
CA ASP A 126 -0.80 -1.28 -7.19
C ASP A 126 -0.23 -2.39 -8.09
N ALA A 127 -0.75 -3.59 -7.94
CA ALA A 127 -0.30 -4.80 -8.65
C ALA A 127 -0.57 -4.77 -10.16
N GLY A 128 -1.22 -3.73 -10.65
CA GLY A 128 -1.59 -3.57 -12.04
C GLY A 128 -3.05 -3.91 -12.34
N GLY A 129 -3.52 -3.40 -13.45
CA GLY A 129 -4.88 -3.60 -13.91
C GLY A 129 -5.00 -3.57 -15.42
N LYS A 130 -6.24 -3.69 -15.91
CA LYS A 130 -6.53 -3.73 -17.35
C LYS A 130 -6.36 -2.36 -18.02
N TYR A 131 -6.72 -1.29 -17.32
CA TYR A 131 -6.69 0.09 -17.81
C TYR A 131 -5.97 1.00 -16.79
N PRO A 132 -4.66 0.78 -16.54
CA PRO A 132 -3.94 1.50 -15.50
C PRO A 132 -3.78 3.01 -15.78
N GLU A 133 -3.92 3.42 -17.02
CA GLU A 133 -3.97 4.84 -17.41
C GLU A 133 -5.17 5.57 -16.81
N GLU A 134 -6.31 4.90 -16.61
CA GLU A 134 -7.45 5.47 -15.89
C GLU A 134 -7.16 5.60 -14.40
N PHE A 135 -6.43 4.65 -13.81
CA PHE A 135 -5.97 4.74 -12.42
C PHE A 135 -5.03 5.94 -12.23
N ALA A 136 -4.03 6.08 -13.11
CA ALA A 136 -3.07 7.18 -13.06
C ALA A 136 -3.75 8.54 -13.07
N ARG A 137 -4.68 8.76 -14.01
CA ARG A 137 -5.43 10.04 -14.11
C ARG A 137 -6.18 10.37 -12.81
N VAL A 138 -6.84 9.38 -12.20
CA VAL A 138 -7.58 9.60 -10.95
C VAL A 138 -6.61 9.92 -9.81
N TYR A 139 -5.56 9.13 -9.63
CA TYR A 139 -4.63 9.27 -8.52
C TYR A 139 -3.78 10.55 -8.61
N GLU A 140 -3.37 10.94 -9.81
CA GLU A 140 -2.71 12.24 -10.03
C GLU A 140 -3.63 13.40 -9.66
N SER A 141 -4.91 13.34 -10.08
CA SER A 141 -5.88 14.40 -9.82
C SER A 141 -6.25 14.57 -8.36
N CYS A 142 -6.29 13.48 -7.59
CA CYS A 142 -6.63 13.52 -6.17
C CYS A 142 -5.42 13.73 -5.24
N GLY A 143 -4.20 13.66 -5.76
CA GLY A 143 -2.99 13.98 -5.02
C GLY A 143 -2.31 12.79 -4.36
N LEU A 144 -2.80 11.56 -4.50
CA LEU A 144 -2.16 10.35 -3.97
C LEU A 144 -0.77 10.14 -4.57
N ARG A 145 0.08 9.45 -3.82
CA ARG A 145 1.40 8.98 -4.24
C ARG A 145 1.36 7.48 -4.48
N GLY A 146 1.94 7.00 -5.59
CA GLY A 146 1.86 5.55 -5.82
C GLY A 146 2.79 5.00 -6.89
N ARG A 147 2.84 3.68 -6.94
CA ARG A 147 3.41 2.93 -8.05
C ARG A 147 2.31 2.18 -8.77
N LEU A 148 2.36 2.24 -10.10
CA LEU A 148 1.36 1.63 -10.96
C LEU A 148 2.03 0.73 -12.00
N SER A 149 1.37 -0.37 -12.31
CA SER A 149 1.77 -1.30 -13.34
C SER A 149 0.65 -1.60 -14.32
N VAL A 150 1.02 -2.19 -15.44
CA VAL A 150 0.10 -2.89 -16.34
C VAL A 150 0.02 -4.35 -15.90
N MET A 151 -1.17 -4.92 -15.80
CA MET A 151 -1.31 -6.36 -15.62
C MET A 151 -0.64 -7.10 -16.78
N THR A 152 0.32 -7.96 -16.47
CA THR A 152 1.09 -8.71 -17.45
C THR A 152 0.88 -10.20 -17.28
N ASN A 153 0.30 -10.83 -18.29
CA ASN A 153 -0.08 -12.24 -18.29
C ASN A 153 -0.07 -12.78 -19.73
N ASP A 154 0.47 -13.97 -19.94
CA ASP A 154 0.46 -14.69 -21.21
C ASP A 154 -0.08 -16.13 -21.10
N ASN A 155 -0.70 -16.45 -19.94
CA ASN A 155 -1.29 -17.77 -19.71
C ASN A 155 -2.41 -18.06 -20.73
N PRO A 156 -2.32 -19.15 -21.51
CA PRO A 156 -3.34 -19.47 -22.50
C PRO A 156 -4.73 -19.74 -21.90
N ASN A 157 -4.80 -20.07 -20.61
CA ASN A 157 -6.06 -20.30 -19.91
C ASN A 157 -6.65 -19.01 -19.30
N ALA A 158 -5.94 -17.89 -19.32
CA ALA A 158 -6.46 -16.61 -18.87
C ALA A 158 -7.42 -16.02 -19.94
N PRO A 159 -8.39 -15.18 -19.55
CA PRO A 159 -9.24 -14.48 -20.50
C PRO A 159 -8.42 -13.70 -21.53
N GLU A 160 -8.78 -13.77 -22.81
CA GLU A 160 -8.05 -13.14 -23.91
C GLU A 160 -7.82 -11.64 -23.68
N SER A 161 -8.81 -10.95 -23.12
CA SER A 161 -8.74 -9.51 -22.86
C SER A 161 -7.70 -9.10 -21.79
N LEU A 162 -7.15 -10.06 -21.04
CA LEU A 162 -6.10 -9.86 -20.04
C LEU A 162 -4.74 -10.41 -20.49
N ARG A 163 -4.69 -11.11 -21.62
CA ARG A 163 -3.42 -11.67 -22.13
C ARG A 163 -2.67 -10.66 -22.97
N ALA A 164 -1.36 -10.64 -22.80
CA ALA A 164 -0.48 -10.00 -23.75
C ALA A 164 -0.39 -10.86 -25.02
N PRO A 165 -0.45 -10.29 -26.24
CA PRO A 165 -0.39 -11.04 -27.48
C PRO A 165 0.96 -11.76 -27.68
N SER A 166 2.04 -11.16 -27.16
CA SER A 166 3.39 -11.72 -27.18
C SER A 166 4.25 -11.14 -26.03
N VAL A 167 5.35 -11.81 -25.71
CA VAL A 167 6.31 -11.33 -24.71
C VAL A 167 6.88 -9.94 -25.07
N PRO A 168 7.31 -9.65 -26.31
CA PRO A 168 7.76 -8.32 -26.69
C PRO A 168 6.69 -7.23 -26.50
N GLU A 169 5.42 -7.52 -26.82
CA GLU A 169 4.32 -6.58 -26.65
C GLU A 169 4.01 -6.34 -25.17
N ALA A 170 4.11 -7.38 -24.33
CA ALA A 170 3.98 -7.22 -22.89
C ALA A 170 5.00 -6.24 -22.33
N VAL A 171 6.29 -6.42 -22.69
CA VAL A 171 7.38 -5.52 -22.27
C VAL A 171 7.18 -4.11 -22.85
N ALA A 172 6.77 -3.99 -24.12
CA ALA A 172 6.48 -2.70 -24.74
C ALA A 172 5.36 -1.93 -24.00
N ARG A 173 4.31 -2.62 -23.54
CA ARG A 173 3.24 -2.00 -22.75
C ARG A 173 3.73 -1.53 -21.38
N LEU A 174 4.59 -2.30 -20.69
CA LEU A 174 5.21 -1.87 -19.43
C LEU A 174 6.07 -0.61 -19.64
N ARG A 175 6.89 -0.56 -20.70
CA ARG A 175 7.69 0.61 -21.04
C ARG A 175 6.85 1.83 -21.41
N ALA A 176 5.79 1.63 -22.17
CA ALA A 176 4.85 2.70 -22.49
C ALA A 176 4.19 3.29 -21.25
N MET A 177 3.78 2.44 -20.28
CA MET A 177 3.26 2.91 -19.00
C MET A 177 4.31 3.66 -18.19
N LYS A 178 5.55 3.15 -18.13
CA LYS A 178 6.69 3.83 -17.49
C LYS A 178 6.85 5.26 -18.03
N ASP A 179 6.83 5.41 -19.35
CA ASP A 179 7.04 6.70 -20.01
C ASP A 179 5.84 7.67 -19.85
N ALA A 180 4.64 7.14 -19.59
CA ALA A 180 3.44 7.92 -19.33
C ALA A 180 3.31 8.43 -17.89
N LEU A 181 3.98 7.80 -16.93
CA LEU A 181 3.90 8.16 -15.51
C LEU A 181 4.94 9.22 -15.14
N SER A 182 4.54 10.14 -14.28
CA SER A 182 5.40 11.22 -13.78
C SER A 182 4.96 11.71 -12.41
N GLY A 183 5.78 12.54 -11.79
CA GLY A 183 5.45 13.18 -10.52
C GLY A 183 5.30 12.19 -9.38
N ARG A 184 4.10 12.15 -8.76
CA ARG A 184 3.80 11.26 -7.63
C ARG A 184 3.44 9.84 -8.05
N MET A 185 3.05 9.62 -9.32
CA MET A 185 2.83 8.28 -9.86
C MET A 185 4.10 7.78 -10.55
N LYS A 186 4.64 6.69 -10.07
CA LYS A 186 5.88 6.08 -10.58
C LYS A 186 5.62 4.67 -11.11
N PRO A 187 6.41 4.20 -12.06
CA PRO A 187 6.25 2.85 -12.60
C PRO A 187 6.75 1.77 -11.61
N ILE A 188 6.10 0.62 -11.70
CA ILE A 188 6.59 -0.67 -11.23
C ILE A 188 6.24 -1.69 -12.30
N TYR A 189 7.14 -2.62 -12.62
CA TYR A 189 6.83 -3.69 -13.57
C TYR A 189 6.22 -4.87 -12.83
N SER A 190 5.23 -5.51 -13.41
CA SER A 190 4.51 -6.58 -12.71
C SER A 190 4.30 -7.78 -13.61
N VAL A 191 4.43 -8.95 -13.00
CA VAL A 191 3.78 -10.19 -13.44
C VAL A 191 2.83 -10.63 -12.34
N THR A 192 1.69 -11.23 -12.70
CA THR A 192 0.67 -11.60 -11.69
C THR A 192 1.26 -12.48 -10.60
N THR A 193 1.79 -13.64 -10.97
CA THR A 193 2.54 -14.57 -10.11
C THR A 193 3.44 -15.42 -11.01
N PRO A 194 4.60 -15.85 -10.56
CA PRO A 194 5.52 -16.63 -11.40
C PRO A 194 4.93 -17.90 -12.00
N THR A 195 3.95 -18.52 -11.34
CA THR A 195 3.27 -19.72 -11.84
C THR A 195 2.19 -19.42 -12.89
N ALA A 196 1.69 -18.18 -12.93
CA ALA A 196 0.59 -17.79 -13.85
C ALA A 196 1.10 -17.31 -15.21
N VAL A 197 2.39 -17.21 -15.44
CA VAL A 197 2.98 -16.73 -16.69
C VAL A 197 3.96 -17.74 -17.28
N SER A 198 4.32 -17.57 -18.56
CA SER A 198 5.41 -18.34 -19.17
C SER A 198 6.76 -17.95 -18.57
N GLU A 199 7.73 -18.87 -18.60
CA GLU A 199 9.10 -18.57 -18.23
C GLU A 199 9.70 -17.43 -19.10
N GLY A 200 9.37 -17.43 -20.39
CA GLY A 200 9.79 -16.38 -21.30
C GLY A 200 9.32 -14.98 -20.89
N LEU A 201 8.06 -14.86 -20.46
CA LEU A 201 7.52 -13.58 -19.97
C LEU A 201 8.14 -13.21 -18.62
N LEU A 202 8.25 -14.17 -17.69
CA LEU A 202 8.86 -13.94 -16.38
C LEU A 202 10.27 -13.36 -16.53
N ARG A 203 11.12 -14.03 -17.31
CA ARG A 203 12.49 -13.57 -17.58
C ARG A 203 12.51 -12.19 -18.25
N ALA A 204 11.68 -11.97 -19.27
CA ALA A 204 11.67 -10.72 -20.03
C ALA A 204 11.26 -9.51 -19.16
N VAL A 205 10.29 -9.68 -18.25
CA VAL A 205 9.87 -8.60 -17.36
C VAL A 205 10.98 -8.25 -16.35
N PHE A 206 11.61 -9.24 -15.71
CA PHE A 206 12.71 -9.00 -14.77
C PHE A 206 13.94 -8.39 -15.45
N GLN A 207 14.28 -8.84 -16.66
CA GLN A 207 15.38 -8.27 -17.45
C GLN A 207 15.08 -6.82 -17.86
N ALA A 208 13.88 -6.55 -18.38
CA ALA A 208 13.47 -5.20 -18.74
C ALA A 208 13.46 -4.26 -17.51
N ALA A 209 13.04 -4.75 -16.35
CA ALA A 209 13.07 -3.99 -15.11
C ALA A 209 14.49 -3.58 -14.71
N ALA A 210 15.44 -4.50 -14.82
CA ALA A 210 16.86 -4.24 -14.55
C ALA A 210 17.47 -3.25 -15.57
N GLU A 211 17.17 -3.40 -16.86
CA GLU A 211 17.61 -2.50 -17.93
C GLU A 211 17.07 -1.08 -17.76
N ASP A 212 15.79 -0.96 -17.38
CA ASP A 212 15.08 0.31 -17.29
C ASP A 212 15.20 0.98 -15.91
N GLY A 213 15.85 0.32 -14.94
CA GLY A 213 15.98 0.80 -13.55
C GLY A 213 14.64 0.93 -12.82
N VAL A 214 13.68 0.06 -13.16
CA VAL A 214 12.32 0.04 -12.60
C VAL A 214 12.20 -1.16 -11.64
N PRO A 215 11.57 -1.03 -10.45
CA PRO A 215 11.34 -2.17 -9.58
C PRO A 215 10.33 -3.14 -10.18
N VAL A 216 10.35 -4.38 -9.68
CA VAL A 216 9.35 -5.42 -10.01
C VAL A 216 8.42 -5.64 -8.83
N GLU A 217 7.16 -5.94 -9.11
CA GLU A 217 6.22 -6.50 -8.16
C GLU A 217 5.66 -7.81 -8.69
N THR A 218 5.56 -8.83 -7.83
CA THR A 218 4.87 -10.08 -8.14
C THR A 218 4.46 -10.81 -6.87
N HIS A 219 3.27 -11.41 -6.87
CA HIS A 219 2.82 -12.24 -5.75
C HIS A 219 3.76 -13.43 -5.57
N MET A 220 4.27 -13.62 -4.35
CA MET A 220 5.30 -14.63 -4.09
C MET A 220 4.90 -15.54 -2.94
N ASN A 221 4.98 -16.84 -3.18
CA ASN A 221 4.78 -17.88 -2.15
C ASN A 221 3.46 -17.69 -1.37
N GLU A 222 2.39 -17.31 -2.06
CA GLU A 222 1.08 -17.00 -1.49
C GLU A 222 0.32 -18.29 -1.08
N TYR A 223 0.37 -19.31 -1.92
CA TYR A 223 -0.24 -20.62 -1.67
C TYR A 223 0.82 -21.72 -1.65
N ALA A 224 0.63 -22.72 -0.80
CA ALA A 224 1.51 -23.90 -0.79
C ALA A 224 1.50 -24.64 -2.15
N SER A 225 0.34 -24.66 -2.82
CA SER A 225 0.21 -25.24 -4.17
C SER A 225 1.05 -24.51 -5.22
N GLU A 226 1.19 -23.19 -5.14
CA GLU A 226 2.03 -22.42 -6.06
C GLU A 226 3.50 -22.78 -5.91
N VAL A 227 3.96 -22.90 -4.66
CA VAL A 227 5.34 -23.32 -4.38
C VAL A 227 5.58 -24.74 -4.92
N THR A 228 4.63 -25.66 -4.71
CA THR A 228 4.73 -27.04 -5.22
C THR A 228 4.76 -27.06 -6.75
N GLU A 229 3.83 -26.35 -7.42
CA GLU A 229 3.78 -26.22 -8.87
C GLU A 229 5.09 -25.64 -9.43
N PHE A 230 5.65 -24.65 -8.76
CA PHE A 230 6.91 -24.03 -9.17
C PHE A 230 8.10 -25.02 -9.05
N ILE A 231 8.17 -25.77 -7.95
CA ILE A 231 9.20 -26.81 -7.77
C ILE A 231 9.05 -27.92 -8.84
N GLU A 232 7.83 -28.37 -9.10
CA GLU A 232 7.59 -29.38 -10.15
C GLU A 232 8.02 -28.90 -11.54
N ARG A 233 7.84 -27.60 -11.81
CA ARG A 233 8.16 -26.99 -13.10
C ARG A 233 9.64 -26.67 -13.28
N TYR A 234 10.32 -26.21 -12.23
CA TYR A 234 11.67 -25.67 -12.31
C TYR A 234 12.72 -26.41 -11.47
N GLY A 235 12.31 -27.35 -10.64
CA GLY A 235 13.21 -28.11 -9.78
C GLY A 235 13.75 -27.35 -8.56
N SER A 236 13.35 -26.08 -8.38
CA SER A 236 13.81 -25.20 -7.31
C SER A 236 12.64 -24.38 -6.75
N ARG A 237 12.81 -23.79 -5.55
CA ARG A 237 11.80 -22.91 -4.96
C ARG A 237 11.84 -21.51 -5.62
N PRO A 238 10.73 -20.74 -5.58
CA PRO A 238 10.61 -19.51 -6.35
C PRO A 238 11.76 -18.52 -6.17
N PHE A 239 12.08 -18.11 -4.95
CA PHE A 239 13.16 -17.13 -4.74
C PHE A 239 14.56 -17.71 -5.01
N THR A 240 14.77 -18.99 -4.69
CA THR A 240 16.03 -19.67 -4.98
C THR A 240 16.27 -19.72 -6.49
N TRP A 241 15.25 -20.08 -7.27
CA TRP A 241 15.34 -20.09 -8.73
C TRP A 241 15.58 -18.68 -9.33
N LEU A 242 14.85 -17.66 -8.85
CA LEU A 242 15.07 -16.29 -9.31
C LEU A 242 16.51 -15.82 -9.06
N GLU A 243 17.11 -16.24 -7.93
CA GLU A 243 18.51 -15.95 -7.60
C GLU A 243 19.47 -16.71 -8.51
N GLU A 244 19.27 -18.03 -8.71
CA GLU A 244 20.09 -18.89 -9.57
C GLU A 244 20.10 -18.39 -11.02
N GLU A 245 18.96 -17.89 -11.51
CA GLU A 245 18.81 -17.34 -12.85
C GLU A 245 19.24 -15.87 -13.00
N GLY A 246 19.73 -15.26 -11.91
CA GLY A 246 20.21 -13.87 -11.92
C GLY A 246 19.13 -12.81 -12.14
N LEU A 247 17.86 -13.14 -11.84
CA LEU A 247 16.73 -12.25 -12.12
C LEU A 247 16.50 -11.20 -11.02
N LEU A 248 17.11 -11.33 -9.85
CA LEU A 248 16.98 -10.38 -8.72
C LEU A 248 17.98 -9.20 -8.85
N ALA A 249 18.14 -8.65 -10.04
CA ALA A 249 19.01 -7.49 -10.29
C ALA A 249 18.29 -6.15 -10.04
N ALA A 250 16.97 -6.08 -10.28
CA ALA A 250 16.14 -4.94 -9.92
C ALA A 250 15.53 -5.13 -8.52
N PRO A 251 15.16 -4.03 -7.82
CA PRO A 251 14.42 -4.13 -6.57
C PRO A 251 13.12 -4.91 -6.76
N LEU A 252 12.79 -5.80 -5.83
CA LEU A 252 11.56 -6.60 -5.86
C LEU A 252 10.65 -6.25 -4.69
N VAL A 253 9.40 -5.94 -4.96
CA VAL A 253 8.29 -5.91 -3.99
C VAL A 253 7.56 -7.24 -4.09
N ALA A 254 7.52 -7.98 -2.99
CA ALA A 254 7.00 -9.34 -2.92
C ALA A 254 5.82 -9.43 -1.94
N PRO A 255 4.58 -9.30 -2.42
CA PRO A 255 3.40 -9.54 -1.60
C PRO A 255 3.32 -10.96 -1.07
N HIS A 256 2.67 -11.11 0.09
CA HIS A 256 2.36 -12.34 0.82
C HIS A 256 3.57 -13.03 1.46
N CYS A 257 4.44 -13.69 0.72
CA CYS A 257 5.61 -14.42 1.24
C CYS A 257 5.27 -15.34 2.43
N ILE A 258 4.17 -16.11 2.33
CA ILE A 258 3.65 -16.96 3.42
C ILE A 258 4.51 -18.21 3.57
N PHE A 259 4.81 -18.90 2.46
CA PHE A 259 5.47 -20.20 2.44
C PHE A 259 6.94 -20.11 2.10
N LEU A 260 7.71 -19.34 2.87
CA LEU A 260 9.15 -19.20 2.70
C LEU A 260 9.92 -20.34 3.39
N SER A 261 10.99 -20.84 2.74
CA SER A 261 12.01 -21.65 3.39
C SER A 261 13.09 -20.76 4.01
N GLN A 262 13.97 -21.35 4.84
CA GLN A 262 15.11 -20.61 5.38
C GLN A 262 16.04 -20.13 4.25
N GLU A 263 16.29 -20.97 3.26
CA GLU A 263 17.12 -20.63 2.10
C GLU A 263 16.57 -19.43 1.33
N GLU A 264 15.25 -19.39 1.10
CA GLU A 264 14.61 -18.24 0.46
C GLU A 264 14.73 -16.97 1.33
N MET A 265 14.55 -17.06 2.65
CA MET A 265 14.77 -15.92 3.54
C MET A 265 16.22 -15.41 3.48
N ASP A 266 17.19 -16.31 3.34
CA ASP A 266 18.59 -15.93 3.15
C ASP A 266 18.82 -15.23 1.79
N VAL A 267 18.09 -15.60 0.74
CA VAL A 267 18.08 -14.87 -0.54
C VAL A 267 17.51 -13.48 -0.34
N LEU A 268 16.35 -13.35 0.30
CA LEU A 268 15.70 -12.06 0.56
C LEU A 268 16.63 -11.11 1.35
N ALA A 269 17.37 -11.64 2.33
CA ALA A 269 18.29 -10.85 3.14
C ALA A 269 19.53 -10.34 2.35
N ARG A 270 19.92 -11.04 1.28
CA ARG A 270 21.07 -10.66 0.42
C ARG A 270 20.68 -9.78 -0.75
N ARG A 271 19.40 -9.79 -1.14
CA ARG A 271 18.91 -9.08 -2.31
C ARG A 271 18.01 -7.90 -1.89
N ASP A 272 17.78 -6.99 -2.81
CA ASP A 272 16.95 -5.83 -2.60
C ASP A 272 15.45 -6.20 -2.71
N VAL A 273 14.98 -7.05 -1.78
CA VAL A 273 13.61 -7.54 -1.72
C VAL A 273 12.87 -6.88 -0.54
N ARG A 274 11.67 -6.41 -0.80
CA ARG A 274 10.74 -5.85 0.18
C ARG A 274 9.50 -6.71 0.22
N VAL A 275 9.17 -7.18 1.41
CA VAL A 275 8.00 -8.04 1.62
C VAL A 275 6.81 -7.19 2.02
N THR A 276 5.63 -7.48 1.50
CA THR A 276 4.37 -6.88 1.93
C THR A 276 3.39 -7.95 2.40
N HIS A 277 2.94 -7.85 3.63
CA HIS A 277 1.91 -8.74 4.15
C HIS A 277 0.53 -8.13 4.03
N CYS A 278 -0.43 -8.93 3.59
CA CYS A 278 -1.83 -8.57 3.45
C CYS A 278 -2.65 -9.41 4.45
N PRO A 279 -2.75 -8.98 5.71
CA PRO A 279 -3.22 -9.82 6.80
C PRO A 279 -4.59 -10.44 6.58
N PHE A 280 -5.58 -9.65 6.15
CA PHE A 280 -6.92 -10.15 5.91
C PHE A 280 -6.95 -11.14 4.74
N SER A 281 -6.31 -10.81 3.63
CA SER A 281 -6.22 -11.69 2.47
C SER A 281 -5.45 -12.99 2.76
N ASN A 282 -4.45 -12.93 3.65
CA ASN A 282 -3.66 -14.10 4.05
C ASN A 282 -4.45 -15.06 4.96
N CYS A 283 -5.51 -14.59 5.62
CA CYS A 283 -6.40 -15.48 6.38
C CYS A 283 -7.00 -16.57 5.46
N GLY A 284 -6.85 -17.82 5.85
CA GLY A 284 -7.24 -18.97 5.01
C GLY A 284 -6.16 -19.47 4.04
N LYS A 285 -5.02 -18.77 3.92
CA LYS A 285 -3.83 -19.21 3.16
C LYS A 285 -2.72 -19.67 4.09
N GLY A 286 -2.33 -18.82 5.06
CA GLY A 286 -1.31 -19.12 6.05
C GLY A 286 -0.81 -17.88 6.77
N VAL A 287 0.19 -18.05 7.64
CA VAL A 287 0.79 -16.97 8.42
C VAL A 287 2.27 -16.82 8.07
N PRO A 288 2.68 -15.65 7.55
CA PRO A 288 4.05 -15.43 7.12
C PRO A 288 5.05 -15.46 8.29
N PRO A 289 6.33 -15.77 8.05
CA PRO A 289 7.38 -15.81 9.07
C PRO A 289 7.90 -14.40 9.43
N THR A 290 6.99 -13.44 9.69
CA THR A 290 7.33 -12.01 9.86
C THR A 290 8.37 -11.72 10.92
N PRO A 291 8.33 -12.34 12.13
CA PRO A 291 9.37 -12.09 13.13
C PRO A 291 10.77 -12.46 12.62
N GLN A 292 10.89 -13.56 11.88
CA GLN A 292 12.15 -14.00 11.30
C GLN A 292 12.64 -13.07 10.19
N LEU A 293 11.73 -12.61 9.32
CA LEU A 293 12.04 -11.63 8.28
C LEU A 293 12.56 -10.31 8.88
N LEU A 294 11.87 -9.77 9.88
CA LEU A 294 12.29 -8.56 10.58
C LEU A 294 13.63 -8.74 11.32
N GLN A 295 13.86 -9.90 11.93
CA GLN A 295 15.13 -10.23 12.60
C GLN A 295 16.28 -10.31 11.58
N ALA A 296 16.02 -10.80 10.38
CA ALA A 296 16.99 -10.82 9.27
C ALA A 296 17.21 -9.45 8.62
N GLY A 297 16.54 -8.40 9.10
CA GLY A 297 16.65 -7.03 8.55
C GLY A 297 15.92 -6.82 7.22
N ILE A 298 15.08 -7.77 6.81
CA ILE A 298 14.30 -7.65 5.58
C ILE A 298 13.18 -6.62 5.79
N PRO A 299 13.04 -5.62 4.91
CA PRO A 299 11.96 -4.66 5.00
C PRO A 299 10.59 -5.34 4.82
N VAL A 300 9.69 -5.15 5.78
CA VAL A 300 8.33 -5.69 5.73
C VAL A 300 7.32 -4.56 5.88
N GLY A 301 6.46 -4.40 4.89
CA GLY A 301 5.30 -3.52 4.89
C GLY A 301 3.99 -4.27 5.12
N LEU A 302 2.90 -3.50 5.23
CA LEU A 302 1.53 -3.99 5.20
C LEU A 302 0.86 -3.57 3.89
N GLY A 303 -0.05 -4.38 3.41
CA GLY A 303 -0.92 -4.12 2.28
C GLY A 303 -2.34 -4.63 2.56
N THR A 304 -3.29 -4.16 1.77
CA THR A 304 -4.68 -4.58 1.88
C THR A 304 -5.08 -5.63 0.85
N ASP A 305 -4.26 -5.84 -0.18
CA ASP A 305 -4.58 -6.71 -1.31
C ASP A 305 -5.84 -6.21 -2.07
N GLY A 306 -6.63 -7.08 -2.61
CA GLY A 306 -7.88 -6.71 -3.22
C GLY A 306 -8.86 -6.13 -2.22
N SER A 307 -9.32 -4.91 -2.45
CA SER A 307 -10.27 -4.20 -1.59
C SER A 307 -11.60 -4.95 -1.36
N ALA A 308 -11.88 -5.92 -2.20
CA ALA A 308 -13.00 -6.85 -2.02
C ALA A 308 -12.83 -7.77 -0.80
N HIS A 309 -11.61 -7.96 -0.31
CA HIS A 309 -11.29 -8.79 0.86
C HIS A 309 -11.44 -8.11 2.22
N GLY A 310 -11.69 -6.84 2.32
CA GLY A 310 -11.80 -6.19 3.64
C GLY A 310 -11.80 -4.67 3.58
N GLY A 311 -11.53 -4.10 2.43
CA GLY A 311 -11.36 -2.66 2.22
C GLY A 311 -9.90 -2.23 2.30
N LEU A 312 -9.68 -0.91 2.30
CA LEU A 312 -8.35 -0.28 2.21
C LEU A 312 -7.95 0.40 3.54
N ASP A 313 -8.29 -0.20 4.68
CA ASP A 313 -8.03 0.34 6.02
C ASP A 313 -6.87 -0.39 6.71
N LEU A 314 -5.68 0.18 6.68
CA LEU A 314 -4.47 -0.39 7.28
C LEU A 314 -4.52 -0.47 8.83
N PHE A 315 -5.38 0.31 9.52
CA PHE A 315 -5.60 0.13 10.96
C PHE A 315 -6.26 -1.23 11.26
N ARG A 316 -7.21 -1.65 10.40
CA ARG A 316 -7.82 -2.98 10.51
C ARG A 316 -6.81 -4.08 10.24
N GLU A 317 -5.96 -3.91 9.24
CA GLU A 317 -4.90 -4.86 8.90
C GLU A 317 -3.92 -5.03 10.06
N MET A 318 -3.46 -3.96 10.70
CA MET A 318 -2.59 -4.01 11.88
C MET A 318 -3.23 -4.79 13.03
N ARG A 319 -4.49 -4.49 13.35
CA ARG A 319 -5.24 -5.16 14.44
C ARG A 319 -5.40 -6.64 14.19
N LEU A 320 -5.84 -7.00 12.98
CA LEU A 320 -6.01 -8.39 12.58
C LEU A 320 -4.69 -9.14 12.63
N PHE A 321 -3.62 -8.55 12.08
CA PHE A 321 -2.32 -9.20 12.02
C PHE A 321 -1.76 -9.46 13.40
N ARG A 322 -1.89 -8.51 14.34
CA ARG A 322 -1.52 -8.75 15.73
C ARG A 322 -2.28 -9.93 16.34
N GLY A 323 -3.59 -10.01 16.13
CA GLY A 323 -4.42 -11.11 16.61
C GLY A 323 -3.97 -12.46 16.02
N VAL A 324 -3.80 -12.53 14.71
CA VAL A 324 -3.35 -13.74 14.00
C VAL A 324 -1.98 -14.19 14.49
N MET A 325 -1.02 -13.29 14.63
CA MET A 325 0.32 -13.61 15.12
C MET A 325 0.31 -14.10 16.57
N ASN A 326 -0.51 -13.49 17.43
CA ASN A 326 -0.65 -13.94 18.81
C ASN A 326 -1.23 -15.36 18.90
N VAL A 327 -2.28 -15.66 18.15
CA VAL A 327 -2.92 -16.99 18.17
C VAL A 327 -2.01 -18.07 17.60
N THR A 328 -1.25 -17.77 16.56
CA THR A 328 -0.46 -18.78 15.82
C THR A 328 0.94 -18.96 16.41
N ARG A 329 1.67 -17.88 16.65
CA ARG A 329 3.05 -17.90 17.13
C ARG A 329 3.18 -17.52 18.60
N GLY A 330 2.48 -16.48 19.03
CA GLY A 330 2.55 -15.97 20.39
C GLY A 330 2.16 -17.01 21.44
N VAL A 331 1.08 -17.77 21.21
CA VAL A 331 0.67 -18.88 22.10
C VAL A 331 1.73 -19.98 22.12
N ALA A 332 2.26 -20.37 20.97
CA ALA A 332 3.28 -21.43 20.88
C ALA A 332 4.60 -21.06 21.58
N GLU A 333 4.95 -19.78 21.56
CA GLU A 333 6.19 -19.25 22.15
C GLU A 333 5.97 -18.67 23.58
N ALA A 334 4.75 -18.75 24.13
CA ALA A 334 4.34 -18.09 25.37
C ALA A 334 4.71 -16.57 25.37
N ASN A 335 4.58 -15.91 24.23
CA ASN A 335 4.99 -14.53 23.99
C ASN A 335 3.85 -13.71 23.40
N SER A 336 3.08 -12.99 24.23
CA SER A 336 2.02 -12.10 23.78
C SER A 336 2.52 -10.81 23.08
N SER A 337 3.84 -10.59 23.07
CA SER A 337 4.50 -9.44 22.42
C SER A 337 5.21 -9.85 21.13
N ILE A 338 4.81 -10.95 20.50
CA ILE A 338 5.42 -11.45 19.25
C ILE A 338 5.38 -10.42 18.11
N MET A 339 4.34 -9.58 18.08
CA MET A 339 4.22 -8.42 17.17
C MET A 339 3.86 -7.18 17.99
N PRO A 340 4.86 -6.41 18.47
CA PRO A 340 4.64 -5.18 19.21
C PRO A 340 3.91 -4.13 18.38
N ALA A 341 3.11 -3.28 19.03
CA ALA A 341 2.35 -2.22 18.36
C ALA A 341 3.26 -1.27 17.55
N GLN A 342 4.43 -0.91 18.11
CA GLN A 342 5.43 -0.10 17.40
C GLN A 342 5.91 -0.75 16.10
N THR A 343 6.07 -2.07 16.08
CA THR A 343 6.45 -2.82 14.88
C THR A 343 5.37 -2.74 13.81
N LEU A 344 4.11 -2.91 14.20
CA LEU A 344 2.97 -2.82 13.26
C LEU A 344 2.82 -1.42 12.67
N LEU A 345 2.94 -0.37 13.48
CA LEU A 345 2.94 1.02 13.00
C LEU A 345 4.12 1.29 12.06
N ARG A 346 5.31 0.75 12.38
CA ARG A 346 6.47 0.85 11.49
C ARG A 346 6.22 0.13 10.16
N MET A 347 5.59 -1.03 10.17
CA MET A 347 5.25 -1.76 8.94
C MET A 347 4.24 -0.97 8.08
N ALA A 348 3.24 -0.34 8.69
CA ALA A 348 2.22 0.47 7.99
C ALA A 348 2.73 1.84 7.51
N THR A 349 3.91 2.28 7.93
CA THR A 349 4.52 3.58 7.59
C THR A 349 5.88 3.39 6.91
N GLN A 350 6.96 3.19 7.66
CA GLN A 350 8.32 3.04 7.11
C GLN A 350 8.48 1.77 6.26
N GLY A 351 7.85 0.67 6.65
CA GLY A 351 7.80 -0.57 5.85
C GLY A 351 7.06 -0.38 4.52
N GLY A 352 5.93 0.33 4.56
CA GLY A 352 5.22 0.75 3.35
C GLY A 352 6.07 1.69 2.48
N ALA A 353 6.80 2.65 3.08
CA ALA A 353 7.72 3.54 2.37
C ALA A 353 8.85 2.75 1.67
N ALA A 354 9.34 1.68 2.30
CA ALA A 354 10.29 0.77 1.66
C ALA A 354 9.66 0.05 0.47
N ALA A 355 8.44 -0.47 0.58
CA ALA A 355 7.72 -1.11 -0.53
C ALA A 355 7.42 -0.11 -1.67
N LEU A 356 7.05 1.12 -1.33
CA LEU A 356 6.84 2.21 -2.28
C LEU A 356 8.16 2.70 -2.92
N LEU A 357 9.32 2.36 -2.36
CA LEU A 357 10.65 2.86 -2.74
C LEU A 357 10.73 4.41 -2.68
N GLU A 358 10.13 4.99 -1.64
CA GLU A 358 10.12 6.43 -1.35
C GLU A 358 10.61 6.66 0.09
N PRO A 359 11.93 6.61 0.34
CA PRO A 359 12.48 6.66 1.71
C PRO A 359 12.26 8.00 2.42
N GLU A 360 11.90 9.04 1.68
CA GLU A 360 11.56 10.36 2.22
C GLU A 360 10.10 10.45 2.72
N THR A 361 9.34 9.36 2.69
CA THR A 361 7.99 9.21 3.26
C THR A 361 8.02 8.34 4.53
N GLY A 362 6.87 8.07 5.12
CA GLY A 362 6.72 7.12 6.25
C GLY A 362 7.32 7.58 7.58
N ALA A 363 7.83 8.81 7.69
CA ALA A 363 8.36 9.35 8.95
C ALA A 363 8.26 10.89 9.00
N ILE A 364 7.89 11.43 10.16
CA ILE A 364 7.89 12.88 10.42
C ILE A 364 9.32 13.32 10.80
N ARG A 365 10.06 13.86 9.83
CA ARG A 365 11.42 14.38 9.99
C ARG A 365 11.61 15.64 9.16
N PRO A 366 12.41 16.62 9.63
CA PRO A 366 12.84 17.70 8.75
C PRO A 366 13.49 17.19 7.47
N GLY A 367 13.10 17.75 6.33
CA GLY A 367 13.54 17.35 4.99
C GLY A 367 12.67 16.29 4.30
N ASN A 368 11.92 15.48 5.05
CA ASN A 368 11.01 14.49 4.47
C ASN A 368 9.83 15.15 3.75
N LEU A 369 9.22 14.40 2.84
CA LEU A 369 7.96 14.77 2.22
C LEU A 369 6.86 14.88 3.29
N ALA A 370 6.01 15.87 3.15
CA ALA A 370 4.91 16.10 4.06
C ALA A 370 3.68 15.28 3.65
N ASP A 371 3.80 13.97 3.78
CA ASP A 371 2.71 13.01 3.65
C ASP A 371 2.29 12.62 5.07
N LEU A 372 1.26 13.26 5.60
CA LEU A 372 0.88 13.23 7.01
C LEU A 372 -0.62 13.01 7.17
N ILE A 373 -1.00 12.38 8.28
CA ILE A 373 -2.40 12.29 8.71
C ILE A 373 -2.56 12.75 10.15
N ALA A 374 -3.76 13.22 10.48
CA ALA A 374 -4.16 13.54 11.84
C ALA A 374 -5.27 12.61 12.30
N VAL A 375 -5.04 11.87 13.38
CA VAL A 375 -6.02 10.96 14.00
C VAL A 375 -6.66 11.66 15.19
N ASP A 376 -8.00 11.63 15.26
CA ASP A 376 -8.78 12.11 16.40
C ASP A 376 -8.59 11.15 17.58
N ILE A 377 -7.92 11.60 18.63
CA ILE A 377 -7.64 10.76 19.81
C ILE A 377 -8.61 10.96 20.96
N ASP A 378 -9.62 11.80 20.79
CA ASP A 378 -10.68 12.05 21.77
C ASP A 378 -11.98 11.25 21.47
N ALA A 379 -11.98 10.48 20.38
CA ALA A 379 -13.09 9.60 20.09
C ALA A 379 -13.34 8.63 21.25
N PRO A 380 -14.60 8.35 21.65
CA PRO A 380 -14.93 7.58 22.86
C PRO A 380 -14.28 6.19 22.95
N HIS A 381 -13.98 5.56 21.82
CA HIS A 381 -13.31 4.26 21.76
C HIS A 381 -11.78 4.35 21.83
N LEU A 382 -11.21 5.56 21.76
CA LEU A 382 -9.78 5.82 21.89
C LEU A 382 -9.41 6.46 23.24
N TRP A 383 -10.41 6.94 24.00
CA TRP A 383 -10.21 7.65 25.27
C TRP A 383 -10.96 6.97 26.42
N PRO A 384 -10.40 6.93 27.65
CA PRO A 384 -9.04 7.38 27.99
C PRO A 384 -7.96 6.40 27.56
N THR A 385 -6.77 6.90 27.24
CA THR A 385 -5.63 6.07 26.88
C THR A 385 -4.41 6.35 27.75
N GLN A 386 -3.68 5.29 28.13
CA GLN A 386 -2.39 5.36 28.81
C GLN A 386 -1.22 5.21 27.83
N ASN A 387 -1.50 4.69 26.63
CA ASN A 387 -0.50 4.45 25.60
C ASN A 387 -1.12 4.60 24.20
N LEU A 388 -0.92 5.76 23.58
CA LEU A 388 -1.47 6.07 22.26
C LEU A 388 -1.00 5.10 21.18
N VAL A 389 0.26 4.62 21.23
CA VAL A 389 0.79 3.66 20.26
C VAL A 389 0.02 2.34 20.30
N HIS A 390 -0.31 1.86 21.50
CA HIS A 390 -1.14 0.67 21.65
C HIS A 390 -2.58 0.93 21.18
N THR A 391 -3.14 2.07 21.57
CA THR A 391 -4.52 2.45 21.21
C THR A 391 -4.70 2.58 19.69
N LEU A 392 -3.72 3.13 18.98
CA LEU A 392 -3.74 3.19 17.51
C LEU A 392 -3.89 1.80 16.88
N VAL A 393 -3.16 0.81 17.37
CA VAL A 393 -3.20 -0.54 16.81
C VAL A 393 -4.45 -1.32 17.28
N GLU A 394 -4.85 -1.16 18.53
CA GLU A 394 -5.93 -1.95 19.11
C GLU A 394 -7.33 -1.40 18.83
N SER A 395 -7.47 -0.08 18.68
CA SER A 395 -8.78 0.56 18.69
C SER A 395 -9.03 1.52 17.53
N ALA A 396 -8.01 2.19 16.98
CA ALA A 396 -8.22 3.15 15.91
C ALA A 396 -8.66 2.47 14.60
N SER A 397 -9.28 3.25 13.75
CA SER A 397 -9.73 2.87 12.41
C SER A 397 -9.55 4.06 11.45
N GLY A 398 -9.69 3.81 10.14
CA GLY A 398 -9.69 4.89 9.16
C GLY A 398 -10.77 5.96 9.40
N ALA A 399 -11.84 5.64 10.14
CA ALA A 399 -12.87 6.62 10.50
C ALA A 399 -12.36 7.72 11.46
N ASP A 400 -11.28 7.47 12.19
CA ASP A 400 -10.69 8.40 13.15
C ASP A 400 -9.71 9.39 12.50
N VAL A 401 -9.37 9.23 11.23
CA VAL A 401 -8.51 10.14 10.48
C VAL A 401 -9.29 11.42 10.14
N ARG A 402 -8.88 12.56 10.68
CA ARG A 402 -9.53 13.87 10.50
C ARG A 402 -8.96 14.65 9.32
N HIS A 403 -7.63 14.62 9.15
CA HIS A 403 -6.94 15.34 8.08
C HIS A 403 -5.97 14.42 7.37
N SER A 404 -5.80 14.66 6.07
CA SER A 404 -4.77 14.02 5.24
C SER A 404 -4.03 15.09 4.41
N ILE A 405 -2.73 15.09 4.51
CA ILE A 405 -1.81 15.96 3.78
C ILE A 405 -0.94 15.06 2.92
N ILE A 406 -0.83 15.35 1.63
CA ILE A 406 0.02 14.60 0.70
C ILE A 406 0.84 15.62 -0.09
N ASP A 407 2.16 15.43 -0.13
CA ASP A 407 3.09 16.35 -0.79
C ASP A 407 2.90 17.81 -0.32
N GLY A 408 2.59 17.99 0.97
CA GLY A 408 2.30 19.29 1.58
C GLY A 408 0.97 19.93 1.16
N ALA A 409 0.14 19.24 0.40
CA ALA A 409 -1.20 19.68 0.05
C ALA A 409 -2.26 19.00 0.94
N LEU A 410 -3.20 19.78 1.45
CA LEU A 410 -4.32 19.27 2.22
C LEU A 410 -5.33 18.62 1.26
N VAL A 411 -5.47 17.28 1.32
CA VAL A 411 -6.38 16.52 0.45
C VAL A 411 -7.69 16.11 1.16
N MET A 412 -7.65 16.06 2.49
CA MET A 412 -8.84 15.90 3.34
C MET A 412 -8.73 16.78 4.58
N LYS A 413 -9.81 17.48 4.93
CA LYS A 413 -9.92 18.30 6.13
C LYS A 413 -11.22 18.03 6.85
N ASP A 414 -11.17 17.77 8.15
CA ASP A 414 -12.34 17.45 8.98
C ASP A 414 -13.23 16.37 8.35
N ARG A 415 -12.60 15.35 7.73
CA ARG A 415 -13.22 14.27 6.96
C ARG A 415 -13.87 14.67 5.64
N GLU A 416 -13.81 15.92 5.25
CA GLU A 416 -14.23 16.39 3.94
C GLU A 416 -13.10 16.19 2.92
N LEU A 417 -13.36 15.45 1.84
CA LEU A 417 -12.44 15.26 0.73
C LEU A 417 -12.36 16.54 -0.10
N LEU A 418 -11.19 17.12 -0.25
CA LEU A 418 -10.97 18.38 -0.94
C LEU A 418 -10.63 18.22 -2.42
N THR A 419 -10.16 17.04 -2.82
CA THR A 419 -9.68 16.75 -4.17
C THR A 419 -10.58 15.77 -4.94
N LEU A 420 -11.62 15.25 -4.30
CA LEU A 420 -12.60 14.33 -4.88
C LEU A 420 -14.02 14.77 -4.52
N ASP A 421 -14.90 14.79 -5.49
CA ASP A 421 -16.34 15.01 -5.29
C ASP A 421 -17.04 13.69 -4.99
N ALA A 422 -17.14 13.36 -3.70
CA ALA A 422 -17.70 12.10 -3.22
C ALA A 422 -19.15 11.87 -3.67
N ASP A 423 -19.97 12.94 -3.69
CA ASP A 423 -21.38 12.83 -4.07
C ASP A 423 -21.52 12.59 -5.57
N ARG A 424 -20.69 13.24 -6.38
CA ARG A 424 -20.65 12.97 -7.83
C ARG A 424 -20.22 11.53 -8.10
N ILE A 425 -19.16 11.06 -7.46
CA ILE A 425 -18.65 9.69 -7.64
C ILE A 425 -19.70 8.64 -7.24
N ARG A 426 -20.45 8.87 -6.16
CA ARG A 426 -21.56 7.99 -5.76
C ARG A 426 -22.66 7.95 -6.81
N ARG A 427 -23.09 9.10 -7.33
CA ARG A 427 -24.10 9.16 -8.42
C ARG A 427 -23.61 8.46 -9.68
N GLU A 428 -22.34 8.64 -10.05
CA GLU A 428 -21.72 7.95 -11.19
C GLU A 428 -21.73 6.43 -10.97
N ALA A 429 -21.45 5.97 -9.75
CA ALA A 429 -21.50 4.55 -9.39
C ALA A 429 -22.92 3.97 -9.54
N GLU A 430 -23.94 4.65 -9.01
CA GLU A 430 -25.34 4.22 -9.12
C GLU A 430 -25.77 4.07 -10.58
N LEU A 431 -25.50 5.09 -11.41
CA LEU A 431 -25.81 5.06 -12.84
C LEU A 431 -25.05 3.95 -13.59
N LEU A 432 -23.80 3.67 -13.18
CA LEU A 432 -22.99 2.64 -13.81
C LEU A 432 -23.51 1.24 -13.46
N PHE A 433 -23.95 1.02 -12.22
CA PHE A 433 -24.58 -0.22 -11.79
C PHE A 433 -25.89 -0.47 -12.53
N GLU A 434 -26.72 0.55 -12.73
CA GLU A 434 -27.96 0.42 -13.52
C GLU A 434 -27.66 0.01 -14.97
N LYS A 435 -26.66 0.61 -15.59
CA LYS A 435 -26.24 0.31 -16.97
C LYS A 435 -25.55 -1.05 -17.13
N ASN A 436 -24.94 -1.55 -16.06
CA ASN A 436 -24.15 -2.78 -16.04
C ASN A 436 -24.65 -3.76 -14.97
N PRO A 437 -25.81 -4.41 -15.18
CA PRO A 437 -26.38 -5.34 -14.19
C PRO A 437 -25.44 -6.47 -13.76
N TRP A 438 -24.48 -6.84 -14.62
CA TRP A 438 -23.44 -7.81 -14.27
C TRP A 438 -22.55 -7.37 -13.09
N LEU A 439 -22.45 -6.07 -12.82
CA LEU A 439 -21.79 -5.58 -11.61
C LEU A 439 -22.59 -5.91 -10.35
N CYS A 440 -23.89 -6.15 -10.44
CA CYS A 440 -24.76 -6.48 -9.32
C CYS A 440 -25.03 -7.99 -9.18
N HIS A 441 -24.92 -8.74 -10.28
CA HIS A 441 -25.29 -10.17 -10.39
C HIS A 441 -24.13 -10.97 -10.98
N TRP A 442 -23.05 -11.07 -10.23
CA TRP A 442 -21.88 -11.84 -10.64
C TRP A 442 -21.99 -13.30 -10.16
#